data_39f7740917a5f6e3385e4ff2816c245d
#
_entry.id   39f7740917a5f6e3385e4ff2816c245d
#
_cell.length_a   1.000
_cell.length_b   1.000
_cell.length_c   1.000
_cell.angle_alpha   90.00
_cell.angle_beta   90.00
_cell.angle_gamma   90.00
#
_symmetry.space_group_name_H-M   'P 1'
#
loop_
_entity.id
_entity.type
_entity.pdbx_description
1 polymer ?
#
loop_
_entity_poly.entity_id
_entity_poly.type
_entity_poly.pdbx_seq_one_letter_code
_entity_poly.pdbx_strand_id
1 'polypeptide(L)'
;ADVCDESQSSKLVGTAVDSFGGVDILVNNAFGRFSFDPRRRSTFAGGDWDEFSAQIEGCLHGAYLMCSHVVPLMRAQTSGRIINISSNLVDSPIVPYHSYITAKGGLVGMTRSLAQELGGFGITVNAIAAGLTAGTASSAATTEDVRERIIAMTPLGRLARPDDIAGG
;
A
#
# COMPACT_ATOMS: atom_id res chain seq x y z
N ALA A 1 16.52 -2.39 -1.66
CA ALA A 1 16.06 -3.66 -1.06
C ALA A 1 14.73 -4.05 -1.68
N ASP A 2 14.50 -5.34 -1.85
CA ASP A 2 13.19 -5.90 -2.17
C ASP A 2 12.48 -6.19 -0.85
N VAL A 3 11.32 -5.56 -0.65
CA VAL A 3 10.55 -5.73 0.59
C VAL A 3 9.86 -7.09 0.68
N CYS A 4 9.73 -7.82 -0.44
CA CYS A 4 9.20 -9.18 -0.48
C CYS A 4 10.25 -10.25 -0.20
N ASP A 5 11.52 -9.88 -0.09
CA ASP A 5 12.63 -10.74 0.33
C ASP A 5 12.89 -10.55 1.83
N GLU A 6 12.69 -11.61 2.62
CA GLU A 6 12.81 -11.57 4.08
C GLU A 6 14.22 -11.14 4.53
N SER A 7 15.26 -11.62 3.85
CA SER A 7 16.66 -11.30 4.18
C SER A 7 16.96 -9.80 3.92
N GLN A 8 16.46 -9.26 2.80
CA GLN A 8 16.66 -7.87 2.45
C GLN A 8 15.82 -6.92 3.30
N SER A 9 14.59 -7.27 3.64
CA SER A 9 13.73 -6.49 4.54
C SER A 9 14.29 -6.46 5.96
N SER A 10 14.76 -7.60 6.49
CA SER A 10 15.47 -7.67 7.77
C SER A 10 16.73 -6.81 7.79
N LYS A 11 17.57 -6.93 6.75
CA LYS A 11 18.80 -6.11 6.62
C LYS A 11 18.48 -4.61 6.52
N LEU A 12 17.42 -4.23 5.81
CA LEU A 12 17.00 -2.84 5.70
C LEU A 12 16.66 -2.25 7.07
N VAL A 13 15.86 -2.97 7.86
CA VAL A 13 15.49 -2.55 9.22
C VAL A 13 16.72 -2.52 10.13
N GLY A 14 17.59 -3.53 10.08
CA GLY A 14 18.85 -3.55 10.84
C GLY A 14 19.73 -2.33 10.50
N THR A 15 19.87 -1.99 9.21
CA THR A 15 20.64 -0.80 8.78
C THR A 15 20.03 0.49 9.33
N ALA A 16 18.72 0.62 9.39
CA ALA A 16 18.06 1.79 9.97
C ALA A 16 18.35 1.89 11.49
N VAL A 17 18.26 0.78 12.21
CA VAL A 17 18.59 0.72 13.64
C VAL A 17 20.04 1.09 13.91
N ASP A 18 20.99 0.53 13.14
CA ASP A 18 22.41 0.80 13.28
C ASP A 18 22.77 2.26 12.99
N SER A 19 22.05 2.88 12.03
CA SER A 19 22.35 4.24 11.59
C SER A 19 21.66 5.32 12.42
N PHE A 20 20.45 5.04 12.92
CA PHE A 20 19.58 6.05 13.55
C PHE A 20 19.11 5.67 14.96
N GLY A 21 19.45 4.48 15.47
CA GLY A 21 19.11 4.03 16.81
C GLY A 21 17.71 3.38 16.93
N GLY A 22 16.88 3.41 15.90
CA GLY A 22 15.54 2.83 15.93
C GLY A 22 14.72 3.15 14.68
N VAL A 23 13.42 2.80 14.72
CA VAL A 23 12.46 3.13 13.67
C VAL A 23 11.20 3.69 14.32
N ASP A 24 10.92 4.96 14.11
CA ASP A 24 9.75 5.65 14.68
C ASP A 24 8.54 5.57 13.76
N ILE A 25 8.77 5.60 12.43
CA ILE A 25 7.73 5.64 11.41
C ILE A 25 8.06 4.61 10.32
N LEU A 26 7.09 3.73 10.02
CA LEU A 26 7.11 2.83 8.89
C LEU A 26 6.03 3.23 7.88
N VAL A 27 6.42 3.53 6.64
CA VAL A 27 5.49 3.76 5.54
C VAL A 27 5.57 2.61 4.54
N ASN A 28 4.57 1.74 4.53
CA ASN A 28 4.42 0.66 3.57
C ASN A 28 3.82 1.19 2.26
N ASN A 29 4.66 1.81 1.45
CA ASN A 29 4.31 2.36 0.14
C ASN A 29 4.79 1.49 -1.02
N ALA A 30 5.88 0.75 -0.84
CA ALA A 30 6.40 -0.16 -1.86
C ALA A 30 5.38 -1.26 -2.18
N PHE A 31 5.18 -1.55 -3.46
CA PHE A 31 4.33 -2.65 -3.90
C PHE A 31 4.90 -3.29 -5.18
N GLY A 32 4.52 -4.55 -5.43
CA GLY A 32 4.93 -5.29 -6.61
C GLY A 32 4.48 -4.62 -7.91
N ARG A 33 5.15 -4.94 -9.00
CA ARG A 33 4.81 -4.41 -10.31
C ARG A 33 3.39 -4.79 -10.70
N PHE A 34 2.55 -3.80 -10.95
CA PHE A 34 1.20 -3.96 -11.45
C PHE A 34 1.00 -3.12 -12.71
N SER A 35 0.39 -3.73 -13.73
CA SER A 35 0.05 -3.02 -14.95
C SER A 35 -1.35 -2.43 -14.84
N PHE A 36 -1.44 -1.11 -14.79
CA PHE A 36 -2.72 -0.39 -14.89
C PHE A 36 -3.19 -0.22 -16.35
N ASP A 37 -2.67 -1.04 -17.28
CA ASP A 37 -3.08 -1.02 -18.69
C ASP A 37 -4.53 -1.52 -18.82
N PRO A 38 -5.45 -0.68 -19.30
CA PRO A 38 -6.86 -1.06 -19.48
C PRO A 38 -7.06 -2.23 -20.46
N ARG A 39 -6.12 -2.46 -21.38
CA ARG A 39 -6.19 -3.56 -22.37
C ARG A 39 -5.87 -4.93 -21.74
N ARG A 40 -5.26 -4.95 -20.57
CA ARG A 40 -4.92 -6.17 -19.82
C ARG A 40 -5.93 -6.49 -18.69
N ARG A 41 -7.07 -5.82 -18.69
CA ARG A 41 -8.13 -6.11 -17.72
C ARG A 41 -8.79 -7.44 -18.09
N SER A 42 -8.68 -8.43 -17.23
CA SER A 42 -9.41 -9.70 -17.36
C SER A 42 -10.72 -9.66 -16.56
N THR A 43 -11.71 -10.42 -17.00
CA THR A 43 -12.83 -10.78 -16.13
C THR A 43 -12.32 -11.72 -15.05
N PHE A 44 -12.99 -11.79 -13.91
CA PHE A 44 -12.57 -12.67 -12.81
C PHE A 44 -12.52 -14.14 -13.25
N ALA A 45 -13.47 -14.58 -14.05
CA ALA A 45 -13.55 -15.96 -14.56
C ALA A 45 -12.42 -16.31 -15.58
N GLY A 46 -11.85 -15.30 -16.23
CA GLY A 46 -10.72 -15.47 -17.16
C GLY A 46 -9.37 -15.10 -16.55
N GLY A 47 -9.31 -14.89 -15.24
CA GLY A 47 -8.09 -14.53 -14.53
C GLY A 47 -7.15 -15.70 -14.34
N ASP A 48 -5.87 -15.40 -14.20
CA ASP A 48 -4.81 -16.33 -13.88
C ASP A 48 -4.44 -16.21 -12.40
N TRP A 49 -4.33 -17.35 -11.71
CA TRP A 49 -3.94 -17.38 -10.30
C TRP A 49 -2.53 -16.85 -10.07
N ASP A 50 -1.58 -17.13 -10.94
CA ASP A 50 -0.19 -16.67 -10.77
C ASP A 50 -0.12 -15.14 -10.86
N GLU A 51 -0.86 -14.51 -11.78
CA GLU A 51 -0.98 -13.06 -11.85
C GLU A 51 -1.71 -12.50 -10.61
N PHE A 52 -2.76 -13.19 -10.15
CA PHE A 52 -3.51 -12.78 -8.97
C PHE A 52 -2.65 -12.86 -7.70
N SER A 53 -1.97 -14.00 -7.47
CA SER A 53 -1.13 -14.22 -6.30
C SER A 53 0.08 -13.29 -6.26
N ALA A 54 0.67 -12.95 -7.43
CA ALA A 54 1.77 -12.00 -7.51
C ALA A 54 1.43 -10.62 -6.93
N GLN A 55 0.14 -10.20 -6.98
CA GLN A 55 -0.29 -8.96 -6.34
C GLN A 55 -0.40 -9.09 -4.82
N ILE A 56 -0.82 -10.25 -4.32
CA ILE A 56 -0.82 -10.53 -2.88
C ILE A 56 0.61 -10.50 -2.36
N GLU A 57 1.55 -11.17 -3.04
CA GLU A 57 2.97 -11.16 -2.70
C GLU A 57 3.54 -9.73 -2.75
N GLY A 58 3.37 -9.04 -3.85
CA GLY A 58 3.97 -7.72 -4.06
C GLY A 58 3.42 -6.60 -3.17
N CYS A 59 2.17 -6.71 -2.71
CA CYS A 59 1.55 -5.66 -1.89
C CYS A 59 1.45 -6.04 -0.42
N LEU A 60 0.95 -7.25 -0.13
CA LEU A 60 0.60 -7.62 1.25
C LEU A 60 1.78 -8.28 1.96
N HIS A 61 2.48 -9.22 1.31
CA HIS A 61 3.61 -9.92 1.91
C HIS A 61 4.74 -8.96 2.26
N GLY A 62 5.10 -8.04 1.35
CA GLY A 62 6.14 -7.05 1.65
C GLY A 62 5.80 -6.17 2.86
N ALA A 63 4.55 -5.69 2.96
CA ALA A 63 4.11 -4.93 4.12
C ALA A 63 4.08 -5.77 5.41
N TYR A 64 3.70 -7.05 5.31
CA TYR A 64 3.78 -8.00 6.43
C TYR A 64 5.21 -8.15 6.93
N LEU A 65 6.18 -8.42 6.04
CA LEU A 65 7.60 -8.57 6.42
C LEU A 65 8.15 -7.31 7.08
N MET A 66 7.89 -6.15 6.51
CA MET A 66 8.33 -4.88 7.11
C MET A 66 7.72 -4.67 8.50
N CYS A 67 6.42 -4.92 8.67
CA CYS A 67 5.78 -4.85 9.98
C CYS A 67 6.36 -5.87 10.97
N SER A 68 6.60 -7.13 10.55
CA SER A 68 7.15 -8.17 11.42
C SER A 68 8.52 -7.82 11.99
N HIS A 69 9.35 -7.10 11.22
CA HIS A 69 10.67 -6.66 11.68
C HIS A 69 10.61 -5.38 12.53
N VAL A 70 9.68 -4.46 12.23
CA VAL A 70 9.62 -3.15 12.91
C VAL A 70 8.79 -3.19 14.20
N VAL A 71 7.72 -3.98 14.25
CA VAL A 71 6.81 -4.05 15.41
C VAL A 71 7.53 -4.41 16.72
N PRO A 72 8.45 -5.40 16.77
CA PRO A 72 9.19 -5.68 18.01
C PRO A 72 10.00 -4.49 18.53
N LEU A 73 10.58 -3.69 17.61
CA LEU A 73 11.34 -2.48 17.95
C LEU A 73 10.43 -1.40 18.51
N MET A 74 9.33 -1.10 17.83
CA MET A 74 8.35 -0.11 18.28
C MET A 74 7.72 -0.49 19.62
N ARG A 75 7.46 -1.79 19.86
CA ARG A 75 6.97 -2.25 21.16
C ARG A 75 7.98 -2.02 22.27
N ALA A 76 9.25 -2.27 22.04
CA ALA A 76 10.32 -1.98 23.01
C ALA A 76 10.46 -0.47 23.28
N GLN A 77 10.25 0.36 22.26
CA GLN A 77 10.24 1.83 22.36
C GLN A 77 8.95 2.37 23.01
N THR A 78 7.89 1.57 23.13
CA THR A 78 6.53 1.98 23.51
C THR A 78 6.00 3.17 22.69
N SER A 79 6.42 3.25 21.43
CA SER A 79 6.06 4.31 20.50
C SER A 79 6.29 3.83 19.06
N GLY A 80 5.45 4.25 18.12
CA GLY A 80 5.62 3.99 16.70
C GLY A 80 4.42 4.43 15.87
N ARG A 81 4.65 4.60 14.57
CA ARG A 81 3.64 4.95 13.59
C ARG A 81 3.79 4.06 12.37
N ILE A 82 2.76 3.33 12.00
CA ILE A 82 2.72 2.50 10.79
C ILE A 82 1.66 3.08 9.86
N ILE A 83 2.05 3.35 8.62
CA ILE A 83 1.18 3.90 7.58
C ILE A 83 1.20 2.95 6.39
N ASN A 84 0.06 2.37 6.06
CA ASN A 84 -0.11 1.48 4.91
C ASN A 84 -0.77 2.24 3.75
N ILE A 85 -0.15 2.24 2.57
CA ILE A 85 -0.74 2.88 1.40
C ILE A 85 -1.70 1.89 0.71
N SER A 86 -2.98 2.08 0.96
CA SER A 86 -4.08 1.35 0.34
C SER A 86 -4.58 2.06 -0.92
N SER A 87 -5.80 1.83 -1.31
CA SER A 87 -6.42 2.42 -2.49
C SER A 87 -7.90 2.69 -2.23
N ASN A 88 -8.41 3.81 -2.75
CA ASN A 88 -9.84 4.10 -2.75
C ASN A 88 -10.65 3.09 -3.58
N LEU A 89 -10.00 2.31 -4.45
CA LEU A 89 -10.65 1.23 -5.21
C LEU A 89 -11.12 0.09 -4.31
N VAL A 90 -10.66 0.01 -3.06
CA VAL A 90 -11.18 -0.97 -2.07
C VAL A 90 -12.63 -0.66 -1.73
N ASP A 91 -12.97 0.61 -1.57
CA ASP A 91 -14.32 1.05 -1.20
C ASP A 91 -15.19 1.36 -2.43
N SER A 92 -14.56 1.78 -3.54
CA SER A 92 -15.24 2.16 -4.77
C SER A 92 -14.55 1.55 -6.01
N PRO A 93 -14.80 0.27 -6.34
CA PRO A 93 -14.11 -0.48 -7.39
C PRO A 93 -14.64 -0.12 -8.79
N ILE A 94 -14.35 1.09 -9.26
CA ILE A 94 -14.81 1.60 -10.57
C ILE A 94 -14.10 0.94 -11.77
N VAL A 95 -13.04 0.17 -11.53
CA VAL A 95 -12.27 -0.58 -12.51
C VAL A 95 -12.01 -2.00 -12.02
N PRO A 96 -12.05 -3.03 -12.88
CA PRO A 96 -11.94 -4.43 -12.47
C PRO A 96 -10.49 -4.87 -12.25
N TYR A 97 -9.76 -4.23 -11.37
CA TYR A 97 -8.41 -4.64 -10.95
C TYR A 97 -8.49 -5.59 -9.75
N HIS A 98 -9.06 -6.79 -9.97
CA HIS A 98 -9.44 -7.73 -8.90
C HIS A 98 -8.27 -8.08 -7.97
N SER A 99 -7.12 -8.49 -8.50
CA SER A 99 -5.94 -8.87 -7.72
C SER A 99 -5.41 -7.68 -6.90
N TYR A 100 -5.27 -6.52 -7.53
CA TYR A 100 -4.82 -5.29 -6.88
C TYR A 100 -5.76 -4.84 -5.76
N ILE A 101 -7.07 -4.82 -6.02
CA ILE A 101 -8.09 -4.43 -5.05
C ILE A 101 -8.10 -5.40 -3.87
N THR A 102 -7.98 -6.70 -4.12
CA THR A 102 -7.90 -7.72 -3.07
C THR A 102 -6.67 -7.52 -2.20
N ALA A 103 -5.50 -7.31 -2.80
CA ALA A 103 -4.26 -7.07 -2.06
C ALA A 103 -4.33 -5.79 -1.21
N LYS A 104 -4.87 -4.70 -1.77
CA LYS A 104 -5.06 -3.43 -1.05
C LYS A 104 -6.15 -3.52 0.03
N GLY A 105 -7.18 -4.34 -0.17
CA GLY A 105 -8.16 -4.68 0.86
C GLY A 105 -7.55 -5.48 2.01
N GLY A 106 -6.63 -6.40 1.69
CA GLY A 106 -5.83 -7.12 2.70
C GLY A 106 -5.03 -6.18 3.61
N LEU A 107 -4.42 -5.13 3.03
CA LEU A 107 -3.72 -4.10 3.82
C LEU A 107 -4.65 -3.36 4.78
N VAL A 108 -5.89 -3.08 4.39
CA VAL A 108 -6.89 -2.45 5.28
C VAL A 108 -7.23 -3.38 6.45
N GLY A 109 -7.43 -4.67 6.16
CA GLY A 109 -7.64 -5.69 7.20
C GLY A 109 -6.46 -5.79 8.18
N MET A 110 -5.24 -5.88 7.64
CA MET A 110 -4.00 -5.91 8.44
C MET A 110 -3.83 -4.65 9.28
N THR A 111 -4.12 -3.47 8.72
CA THR A 111 -4.10 -2.19 9.45
C THR A 111 -4.98 -2.22 10.69
N ARG A 112 -6.23 -2.65 10.54
CA ARG A 112 -7.20 -2.72 11.64
C ARG A 112 -6.78 -3.72 12.71
N SER A 113 -6.29 -4.89 12.31
CA SER A 113 -5.81 -5.93 13.21
C SER A 113 -4.61 -5.46 14.03
N LEU A 114 -3.59 -4.89 13.37
CA LEU A 114 -2.41 -4.37 14.03
C LEU A 114 -2.72 -3.16 14.93
N ALA A 115 -3.63 -2.27 14.53
CA ALA A 115 -4.05 -1.14 15.37
C ALA A 115 -4.67 -1.62 16.69
N GLN A 116 -5.49 -2.68 16.65
CA GLN A 116 -6.08 -3.28 17.83
C GLN A 116 -5.02 -3.93 18.74
N GLU A 117 -4.05 -4.63 18.16
CA GLU A 117 -2.99 -5.32 18.91
C GLU A 117 -2.01 -4.33 19.55
N LEU A 118 -1.62 -3.29 18.81
CA LEU A 118 -0.47 -2.45 19.14
C LEU A 118 -0.84 -1.17 19.89
N GLY A 119 -2.13 -0.82 19.97
CA GLY A 119 -2.58 0.40 20.61
C GLY A 119 -2.15 0.54 22.07
N GLY A 120 -2.15 -0.57 22.82
CA GLY A 120 -1.69 -0.61 24.23
C GLY A 120 -0.19 -0.29 24.41
N PHE A 121 0.59 -0.30 23.32
CA PHE A 121 2.01 0.05 23.32
C PHE A 121 2.26 1.48 22.80
N GLY A 122 1.24 2.32 22.64
CA GLY A 122 1.39 3.67 22.11
C GLY A 122 1.70 3.73 20.61
N ILE A 123 1.50 2.62 19.87
CA ILE A 123 1.74 2.50 18.44
C ILE A 123 0.42 2.71 17.71
N THR A 124 0.41 3.58 16.70
CA THR A 124 -0.75 3.74 15.81
C THR A 124 -0.50 3.09 14.46
N VAL A 125 -1.53 2.48 13.89
CA VAL A 125 -1.48 1.88 12.57
C VAL A 125 -2.64 2.42 11.74
N ASN A 126 -2.34 3.07 10.64
CA ASN A 126 -3.31 3.74 9.78
C ASN A 126 -3.13 3.33 8.32
N ALA A 127 -4.17 3.51 7.51
CA ALA A 127 -4.10 3.34 6.07
C ALA A 127 -4.52 4.62 5.34
N ILE A 128 -3.81 4.97 4.28
CA ILE A 128 -4.18 6.03 3.35
C ILE A 128 -4.78 5.39 2.11
N ALA A 129 -6.05 5.65 1.86
CA ALA A 129 -6.77 5.18 0.67
C ALA A 129 -6.52 6.11 -0.52
N ALA A 130 -5.35 5.99 -1.15
CA ALA A 130 -4.96 6.84 -2.26
C ALA A 130 -5.86 6.62 -3.49
N GLY A 131 -6.27 7.72 -4.11
CA GLY A 131 -6.92 7.74 -5.42
C GLY A 131 -5.91 7.79 -6.58
N LEU A 132 -6.40 8.00 -7.80
CA LEU A 132 -5.54 8.22 -8.96
C LEU A 132 -4.71 9.49 -8.74
N THR A 133 -3.40 9.33 -8.65
CA THR A 133 -2.45 10.40 -8.34
C THR A 133 -1.72 10.82 -9.61
N ALA A 134 -1.85 12.08 -10.01
CA ALA A 134 -1.22 12.62 -11.20
C ALA A 134 0.32 12.58 -11.10
N GLY A 135 0.98 12.41 -12.25
CA GLY A 135 2.45 12.47 -12.35
C GLY A 135 3.17 11.23 -11.83
N THR A 136 2.46 10.15 -11.48
CA THR A 136 3.09 8.89 -11.06
C THR A 136 3.23 7.90 -12.22
N ALA A 137 4.18 6.97 -12.12
CA ALA A 137 4.33 5.90 -13.10
C ALA A 137 3.05 5.04 -13.20
N SER A 138 2.35 4.82 -12.08
CA SER A 138 1.09 4.09 -12.04
C SER A 138 -0.03 4.77 -12.81
N SER A 139 -0.06 6.10 -12.85
CA SER A 139 -1.08 6.88 -13.56
C SER A 139 -0.78 7.09 -15.04
N ALA A 140 0.43 6.78 -15.49
CA ALA A 140 0.88 7.06 -16.87
C ALA A 140 0.05 6.33 -17.93
N ALA A 141 -0.40 5.09 -17.66
CA ALA A 141 -1.21 4.29 -18.58
C ALA A 141 -2.72 4.63 -18.56
N THR A 142 -3.16 5.55 -17.69
CA THR A 142 -4.57 5.92 -17.57
C THR A 142 -4.97 6.82 -18.74
N THR A 143 -5.98 6.41 -19.49
CA THR A 143 -6.52 7.16 -20.64
C THR A 143 -7.24 8.43 -20.21
N GLU A 144 -7.38 9.40 -21.11
CA GLU A 144 -7.94 10.70 -20.76
C GLU A 144 -9.42 10.60 -20.36
N ASP A 145 -10.20 9.77 -21.03
CA ASP A 145 -11.61 9.51 -20.68
C ASP A 145 -11.78 8.98 -19.24
N VAL A 146 -10.86 8.10 -18.81
CA VAL A 146 -10.84 7.60 -17.42
C VAL A 146 -10.43 8.70 -16.44
N ARG A 147 -9.47 9.56 -16.82
CA ARG A 147 -9.06 10.71 -15.99
C ARG A 147 -10.22 11.69 -15.77
N GLU A 148 -10.88 12.09 -16.87
CA GLU A 148 -12.03 12.99 -16.82
C GLU A 148 -13.15 12.43 -15.94
N ARG A 149 -13.45 11.14 -16.10
CA ARG A 149 -14.45 10.46 -15.27
C ARG A 149 -14.08 10.48 -13.79
N ILE A 150 -12.82 10.21 -13.44
CA ILE A 150 -12.34 10.24 -12.05
C ILE A 150 -12.42 11.66 -11.52
N ILE A 151 -12.00 12.68 -12.28
CA ILE A 151 -12.09 14.09 -11.90
C ILE A 151 -13.55 14.48 -11.60
N ALA A 152 -14.48 14.09 -12.49
CA ALA A 152 -15.91 14.39 -12.31
C ALA A 152 -16.50 13.73 -11.03
N MET A 153 -15.95 12.59 -10.60
CA MET A 153 -16.37 11.90 -9.38
C MET A 153 -15.61 12.36 -8.12
N THR A 154 -14.55 13.17 -8.29
CA THR A 154 -13.72 13.65 -7.19
C THR A 154 -14.23 15.01 -6.70
N PRO A 155 -14.65 15.16 -5.43
CA PRO A 155 -15.18 16.42 -4.91
C PRO A 155 -14.24 17.62 -5.07
N LEU A 156 -12.92 17.41 -5.07
CA LEU A 156 -11.93 18.45 -5.31
C LEU A 156 -11.83 18.89 -6.78
N GLY A 157 -12.55 18.25 -7.72
CA GLY A 157 -12.55 18.59 -9.14
C GLY A 157 -11.21 18.41 -9.86
N ARG A 158 -10.31 17.61 -9.30
CA ARG A 158 -8.99 17.31 -9.87
C ARG A 158 -8.48 15.95 -9.40
N LEU A 159 -7.47 15.41 -10.09
CA LEU A 159 -6.72 14.26 -9.60
C LEU A 159 -5.91 14.64 -8.35
N ALA A 160 -5.64 13.65 -7.50
CA ALA A 160 -4.71 13.81 -6.40
C ALA A 160 -3.28 14.11 -6.92
N ARG A 161 -2.49 14.78 -6.13
CA ARG A 161 -1.06 15.01 -6.34
C ARG A 161 -0.27 14.26 -5.26
N PRO A 162 1.02 13.96 -5.47
CA PRO A 162 1.83 13.33 -4.44
C PRO A 162 1.76 14.04 -3.09
N ASP A 163 1.77 15.37 -3.08
CA ASP A 163 1.69 16.17 -1.85
C ASP A 163 0.36 16.01 -1.10
N ASP A 164 -0.75 15.73 -1.81
CA ASP A 164 -2.04 15.45 -1.16
C ASP A 164 -1.99 14.13 -0.38
N ILE A 165 -1.18 13.18 -0.83
CA ILE A 165 -1.00 11.89 -0.16
C ILE A 165 0.02 12.00 0.97
N ALA A 166 1.11 12.76 0.76
CA ALA A 166 2.17 12.92 1.74
C ALA A 166 1.76 13.80 2.94
N GLY A 167 0.73 14.62 2.78
CA GLY A 167 0.18 15.45 3.85
C GLY A 167 -0.85 14.76 4.77
N GLY A 168 -1.23 13.51 4.44
CA GLY A 168 -2.19 12.70 5.24
C GLY A 168 -1.46 11.75 6.19
#